data_90557c83e7709466d1b80f9d32badf9b
#
_entry.id   90557c83e7709466d1b80f9d32badf9b
#
_cell.length_a   1.000
_cell.length_b   1.000
_cell.length_c   1.000
_cell.angle_alpha   90.00
_cell.angle_beta   90.00
_cell.angle_gamma   90.00
#
_symmetry.space_group_name_H-M   'P 1'
#
loop_
_entity.id
_entity.type
_entity.pdbx_description
1 polymer ?
#
loop_
_entity_poly.entity_id
_entity_poly.type
_entity_poly.pdbx_seq_one_letter_code
_entity_poly.pdbx_strand_id
1 'polypeptide(L)'
;DVAPSRGLGDVDKRQVLALGIVLILGALVTLKYLRVFEVTLAAPIGISYYSLQAISYMTDVYRGTQESCKNPIKVALYLSFFPQIMEGPISRFSETADALYGGNSIQFENLVFGYQRIIWGLFKKMVIADRLAPLVAKVFSNYNNFDGAAILVGVLAYTMQLYMEFSGCMDIIMGSGEIFGVPLPENFRQPFFAKNAGDFWRRWHITLGAWLKDYVFYPISLAKPVKNLAKKIKKKAGFSVSKFVAPTIALFFVWLSNGIWHGPHMNYIFYGMYYFMLIVIENLTEEPCRKLVERFKLDTECIGFRIFQFLKLFVIVNIGEMFFRADTVATGFRMLRGIVTDFHICLLYTSEAADEL
;
A
#
# COMPACT_ATOMS: atom_id res chain seq x y z
N ASP A 1 27.94 -29.34 -0.69
CA ASP A 1 27.98 -27.88 -0.71
C ASP A 1 28.22 -27.36 0.70
N VAL A 2 29.48 -27.14 1.01
CA VAL A 2 29.91 -26.49 2.25
C VAL A 2 29.55 -25.01 2.12
N ALA A 3 28.57 -24.55 2.91
CA ALA A 3 28.29 -23.13 3.00
C ALA A 3 29.61 -22.42 3.37
N PRO A 4 30.03 -21.37 2.63
CA PRO A 4 31.25 -20.66 2.95
C PRO A 4 31.20 -20.20 4.39
N SER A 5 32.26 -20.44 5.14
CA SER A 5 32.44 -19.99 6.51
C SER A 5 32.19 -18.49 6.56
N ARG A 6 31.16 -18.06 7.31
CA ARG A 6 30.88 -16.63 7.51
C ARG A 6 32.09 -16.03 8.21
N GLY A 7 32.94 -15.33 7.44
CA GLY A 7 34.10 -14.66 7.99
C GLY A 7 33.70 -13.54 8.95
N LEU A 8 34.63 -13.11 9.83
CA LEU A 8 34.44 -11.97 10.75
C LEU A 8 33.84 -10.75 10.04
N GLY A 9 34.24 -10.45 8.81
CA GLY A 9 33.69 -9.35 8.01
C GLY A 9 32.21 -9.46 7.63
N ASP A 10 31.59 -10.67 7.67
CA ASP A 10 30.14 -10.83 7.46
C ASP A 10 29.33 -10.47 8.71
N VAL A 11 29.91 -10.73 9.90
CA VAL A 11 29.30 -10.33 11.18
C VAL A 11 29.25 -8.81 11.31
N ASP A 12 30.36 -8.13 10.98
CA ASP A 12 30.46 -6.67 11.04
C ASP A 12 29.49 -6.00 10.05
N LYS A 13 29.42 -6.49 8.81
CA LYS A 13 28.46 -6.00 7.80
C LYS A 13 27.01 -6.16 8.25
N ARG A 14 26.69 -7.27 8.91
CA ARG A 14 25.34 -7.52 9.44
C ARG A 14 25.01 -6.58 10.61
N GLN A 15 25.97 -6.28 11.46
CA GLN A 15 25.79 -5.34 12.59
C GLN A 15 25.59 -3.92 12.07
N VAL A 16 26.37 -3.48 11.08
CA VAL A 16 26.23 -2.16 10.44
C VAL A 16 24.85 -2.02 9.78
N LEU A 17 24.40 -3.05 9.04
CA LEU A 17 23.04 -3.06 8.45
C LEU A 17 21.97 -2.96 9.54
N ALA A 18 22.06 -3.78 10.58
CA ALA A 18 21.09 -3.78 11.68
C ALA A 18 21.05 -2.43 12.39
N LEU A 19 22.19 -1.83 12.68
CA LEU A 19 22.29 -0.50 13.28
C LEU A 19 21.68 0.56 12.37
N GLY A 20 21.98 0.56 11.07
CA GLY A 20 21.41 1.49 10.09
C GLY A 20 19.88 1.39 10.01
N ILE A 21 19.34 0.16 9.94
CA ILE A 21 17.89 -0.06 9.95
C ILE A 21 17.27 0.44 11.26
N VAL A 22 17.86 0.12 12.42
CA VAL A 22 17.34 0.56 13.73
C VAL A 22 17.35 2.09 13.84
N LEU A 23 18.39 2.76 13.37
CA LEU A 23 18.48 4.22 13.39
C LEU A 23 17.42 4.86 12.48
N ILE A 24 17.24 4.36 11.25
CA ILE A 24 16.24 4.90 10.30
C ILE A 24 14.82 4.64 10.82
N LEU A 25 14.52 3.41 11.25
CA LEU A 25 13.20 3.10 11.79
C LEU A 25 12.96 3.83 13.12
N GLY A 26 13.97 3.96 13.96
CA GLY A 26 13.92 4.74 15.20
C GLY A 26 13.57 6.19 14.93
N ALA A 27 14.25 6.84 13.99
CA ALA A 27 13.94 8.20 13.56
C ALA A 27 12.51 8.33 13.00
N LEU A 28 12.10 7.39 12.11
CA LEU A 28 10.75 7.36 11.52
C LEU A 28 9.67 7.22 12.59
N VAL A 29 9.85 6.25 13.52
CA VAL A 29 8.90 6.02 14.62
C VAL A 29 8.84 7.24 15.53
N THR A 30 10.01 7.75 15.96
CA THR A 30 10.09 8.93 16.82
C THR A 30 9.35 10.12 16.21
N LEU A 31 9.63 10.47 14.96
CA LEU A 31 9.05 11.64 14.30
C LEU A 31 7.56 11.48 13.97
N LYS A 32 7.10 10.26 13.68
CA LYS A 32 5.67 10.00 13.42
C LYS A 32 4.85 9.86 14.69
N TYR A 33 5.37 9.19 15.72
CA TYR A 33 4.59 8.73 16.86
C TYR A 33 4.71 9.64 18.09
N LEU A 34 5.75 10.46 18.20
CA LEU A 34 5.86 11.43 19.30
C LEU A 34 4.73 12.47 19.31
N ARG A 35 4.10 12.71 18.15
CA ARG A 35 2.89 13.57 18.07
C ARG A 35 1.73 13.06 18.93
N VAL A 36 1.66 11.74 19.19
CA VAL A 36 0.66 11.14 20.10
C VAL A 36 0.87 11.60 21.54
N PHE A 37 2.11 11.97 21.91
CA PHE A 37 2.49 12.49 23.22
C PHE A 37 2.60 14.02 23.24
N GLU A 38 1.93 14.71 22.30
CA GLU A 38 1.93 16.19 22.17
C GLU A 38 3.32 16.80 21.89
N VAL A 39 4.33 15.98 21.60
CA VAL A 39 5.67 16.44 21.20
C VAL A 39 5.68 16.69 19.70
N THR A 40 5.64 17.95 19.30
CA THR A 40 5.72 18.37 17.90
C THR A 40 7.16 18.57 17.46
N LEU A 41 7.77 17.53 16.89
CA LEU A 41 8.99 17.67 16.12
C LEU A 41 8.66 17.87 14.65
N ALA A 42 9.36 18.80 13.99
CA ALA A 42 9.22 18.99 12.55
C ALA A 42 9.76 17.74 11.84
N ALA A 43 8.83 16.89 11.37
CA ALA A 43 9.23 15.73 10.57
C ALA A 43 9.66 16.22 9.18
N PRO A 44 10.84 15.82 8.68
CA PRO A 44 11.26 16.12 7.32
C PRO A 44 10.23 15.60 6.31
N ILE A 45 9.96 16.41 5.29
CA ILE A 45 9.04 16.02 4.20
C ILE A 45 9.54 14.72 3.56
N GLY A 46 8.63 13.77 3.36
CA GLY A 46 8.92 12.52 2.68
C GLY A 46 9.67 11.46 3.48
N ILE A 47 9.93 11.67 4.78
CA ILE A 47 10.69 10.71 5.62
C ILE A 47 10.16 9.28 5.52
N SER A 48 8.87 9.10 5.36
CA SER A 48 8.25 7.77 5.23
C SER A 48 8.68 7.04 3.96
N TYR A 49 8.97 7.76 2.88
CA TYR A 49 9.33 7.19 1.58
C TYR A 49 10.83 6.99 1.44
N TYR A 50 11.64 8.03 1.64
CA TYR A 50 13.09 7.88 1.50
C TYR A 50 13.72 6.97 2.58
N SER A 51 13.07 6.81 3.75
CA SER A 51 13.49 5.81 4.74
C SER A 51 13.38 4.39 4.19
N LEU A 52 12.29 4.06 3.50
CA LEU A 52 12.15 2.75 2.87
C LEU A 52 13.14 2.55 1.72
N GLN A 53 13.41 3.60 0.93
CA GLN A 53 14.45 3.56 -0.11
C GLN A 53 15.83 3.33 0.48
N ALA A 54 16.20 4.04 1.56
CA ALA A 54 17.47 3.86 2.24
C ALA A 54 17.63 2.44 2.81
N ILE A 55 16.58 1.89 3.47
CA ILE A 55 16.59 0.53 3.98
C ILE A 55 16.76 -0.49 2.86
N SER A 56 16.04 -0.30 1.73
CA SER A 56 16.19 -1.20 0.58
C SER A 56 17.60 -1.17 0.01
N TYR A 57 18.16 0.02 -0.21
CA TYR A 57 19.53 0.17 -0.72
C TYR A 57 20.56 -0.52 0.18
N MET A 58 20.55 -0.25 1.50
CA MET A 58 21.47 -0.89 2.44
C MET A 58 21.32 -2.42 2.47
N THR A 59 20.07 -2.90 2.41
CA THR A 59 19.79 -4.33 2.41
C THR A 59 20.25 -5.00 1.12
N ASP A 60 20.06 -4.37 -0.03
CA ASP A 60 20.47 -4.90 -1.33
C ASP A 60 21.99 -4.92 -1.48
N VAL A 61 22.68 -3.90 -0.97
CA VAL A 61 24.15 -3.91 -0.88
C VAL A 61 24.65 -5.04 0.03
N TYR A 62 24.03 -5.23 1.20
CA TYR A 62 24.37 -6.33 2.10
C TYR A 62 24.15 -7.72 1.47
N ARG A 63 23.06 -7.88 0.72
CA ARG A 63 22.74 -9.13 0.00
C ARG A 63 23.66 -9.38 -1.21
N GLY A 64 24.40 -8.37 -1.66
CA GLY A 64 25.22 -8.42 -2.86
C GLY A 64 24.40 -8.35 -4.16
N THR A 65 23.12 -7.98 -4.09
CA THR A 65 22.26 -7.79 -5.27
C THR A 65 22.45 -6.40 -5.89
N GLN A 66 23.06 -5.48 -5.14
CA GLN A 66 23.42 -4.13 -5.58
C GLN A 66 24.87 -3.85 -5.18
N GLU A 67 25.66 -3.29 -6.11
CA GLU A 67 26.98 -2.77 -5.77
C GLU A 67 26.87 -1.48 -4.94
N SER A 68 27.79 -1.32 -3.99
CA SER A 68 27.84 -0.11 -3.15
C SER A 68 28.29 1.11 -3.96
N CYS A 69 27.49 2.15 -3.97
CA CYS A 69 27.86 3.44 -4.57
C CYS A 69 28.88 4.15 -3.65
N LYS A 70 30.11 4.33 -4.15
CA LYS A 70 31.20 4.98 -3.38
C LYS A 70 31.03 6.49 -3.23
N ASN A 71 30.16 7.10 -4.03
CA ASN A 71 29.89 8.53 -3.99
C ASN A 71 28.66 8.83 -3.13
N PRO A 72 28.82 9.42 -1.93
CA PRO A 72 27.70 9.71 -1.04
C PRO A 72 26.74 10.76 -1.61
N ILE A 73 27.21 11.67 -2.48
CA ILE A 73 26.37 12.69 -3.12
C ILE A 73 25.38 12.02 -4.09
N LYS A 74 25.80 10.98 -4.81
CA LYS A 74 24.91 10.20 -5.67
C LYS A 74 23.82 9.49 -4.85
N VAL A 75 24.20 8.88 -3.73
CA VAL A 75 23.23 8.24 -2.81
C VAL A 75 22.25 9.29 -2.26
N ALA A 76 22.75 10.44 -1.85
CA ALA A 76 21.91 11.55 -1.38
C ALA A 76 20.94 12.02 -2.48
N LEU A 77 21.41 12.19 -3.73
CA LEU A 77 20.56 12.55 -4.87
C LEU A 77 19.46 11.51 -5.11
N TYR A 78 19.78 10.22 -5.07
CA TYR A 78 18.77 9.16 -5.20
C TYR A 78 17.68 9.25 -4.12
N LEU A 79 18.07 9.46 -2.86
CA LEU A 79 17.12 9.55 -1.74
C LEU A 79 16.33 10.86 -1.73
N SER A 80 16.86 11.92 -2.31
CA SER A 80 16.27 13.27 -2.33
C SER A 80 15.78 13.71 -3.70
N PHE A 81 15.66 12.80 -4.67
CA PHE A 81 15.18 13.14 -6.01
C PHE A 81 13.80 13.79 -5.91
N PHE A 82 13.74 15.09 -6.25
CA PHE A 82 12.65 15.96 -5.86
C PHE A 82 11.26 15.50 -6.35
N PRO A 83 11.08 14.87 -7.52
CA PRO A 83 9.75 14.41 -7.91
C PRO A 83 9.17 13.37 -6.96
N GLN A 84 10.00 12.45 -6.45
CA GLN A 84 9.54 11.32 -5.65
C GLN A 84 9.67 11.49 -4.14
N ILE A 85 10.33 12.57 -3.65
CA ILE A 85 10.67 12.69 -2.21
C ILE A 85 9.44 12.76 -1.30
N MET A 86 8.33 13.37 -1.75
CA MET A 86 7.14 13.57 -0.89
C MET A 86 6.30 12.31 -0.75
N GLU A 87 5.81 11.76 -1.86
CA GLU A 87 4.87 10.65 -1.93
C GLU A 87 5.18 9.70 -3.09
N GLY A 88 6.34 9.85 -3.73
CA GLY A 88 6.67 9.16 -4.96
C GLY A 88 6.74 7.65 -4.84
N PRO A 89 6.84 6.95 -5.98
CA PRO A 89 7.06 5.52 -5.97
C PRO A 89 8.30 5.15 -5.15
N ILE A 90 8.21 4.09 -4.35
CA ILE A 90 9.36 3.57 -3.59
C ILE A 90 10.24 2.79 -4.55
N SER A 91 11.00 3.53 -5.38
CA SER A 91 11.88 2.94 -6.39
C SER A 91 13.10 2.28 -5.75
N ARG A 92 13.66 1.28 -6.44
CA ARG A 92 14.94 0.68 -6.06
C ARG A 92 16.09 1.49 -6.62
N PHE A 93 17.24 1.46 -5.94
CA PHE A 93 18.46 2.10 -6.45
C PHE A 93 18.82 1.58 -7.85
N SER A 94 18.73 0.26 -8.06
CA SER A 94 18.97 -0.39 -9.35
C SER A 94 18.00 0.01 -10.48
N GLU A 95 16.82 0.54 -10.14
CA GLU A 95 15.80 0.93 -11.13
C GLU A 95 16.00 2.36 -11.65
N THR A 96 16.56 3.26 -10.82
CA THR A 96 16.56 4.68 -11.12
C THR A 96 17.96 5.31 -11.19
N ALA A 97 18.96 4.69 -10.54
CA ALA A 97 20.28 5.30 -10.37
C ALA A 97 20.99 5.60 -11.69
N ASP A 98 20.96 4.67 -12.66
CA ASP A 98 21.65 4.84 -13.95
C ASP A 98 21.05 6.00 -14.75
N ALA A 99 19.72 6.07 -14.81
CA ALA A 99 19.03 7.17 -15.50
C ALA A 99 19.26 8.50 -14.78
N LEU A 100 19.23 8.49 -13.43
CA LEU A 100 19.43 9.69 -12.61
C LEU A 100 20.84 10.27 -12.74
N TYR A 101 21.85 9.41 -12.95
CA TYR A 101 23.25 9.83 -13.05
C TYR A 101 23.75 9.98 -14.48
N GLY A 102 22.96 9.56 -15.46
CA GLY A 102 23.32 9.57 -16.88
C GLY A 102 23.49 10.95 -17.49
N GLY A 103 22.98 11.99 -16.83
CA GLY A 103 23.05 13.36 -17.34
C GLY A 103 22.27 13.53 -18.65
N ASN A 104 21.09 12.93 -18.73
CA ASN A 104 20.25 12.96 -19.92
C ASN A 104 19.87 14.39 -20.30
N SER A 105 20.03 14.75 -21.59
CA SER A 105 19.45 15.99 -22.10
C SER A 105 17.94 15.89 -22.14
N ILE A 106 17.26 17.00 -21.92
CA ILE A 106 15.80 17.06 -22.04
C ILE A 106 15.42 16.79 -23.51
N GLN A 107 14.68 15.70 -23.72
CA GLN A 107 14.17 15.31 -25.03
C GLN A 107 12.77 15.88 -25.21
N PHE A 108 12.46 16.35 -26.44
CA PHE A 108 11.13 16.91 -26.73
C PHE A 108 9.99 15.90 -26.47
N GLU A 109 10.19 14.64 -26.80
CA GLU A 109 9.22 13.56 -26.55
C GLU A 109 8.95 13.40 -25.05
N ASN A 110 9.99 13.40 -24.21
CA ASN A 110 9.87 13.31 -22.76
C ASN A 110 9.12 14.51 -22.18
N LEU A 111 9.33 15.71 -22.76
CA LEU A 111 8.54 16.88 -22.39
C LEU A 111 7.06 16.67 -22.69
N VAL A 112 6.73 16.24 -23.91
CA VAL A 112 5.33 16.04 -24.34
C VAL A 112 4.64 15.00 -23.45
N PHE A 113 5.22 13.82 -23.32
CA PHE A 113 4.63 12.74 -22.51
C PHE A 113 4.59 13.08 -21.02
N GLY A 114 5.65 13.68 -20.49
CA GLY A 114 5.71 14.13 -19.11
C GLY A 114 4.64 15.17 -18.79
N TYR A 115 4.49 16.21 -19.62
CA TYR A 115 3.43 17.21 -19.41
C TYR A 115 2.02 16.64 -19.59
N GLN A 116 1.78 15.77 -20.56
CA GLN A 116 0.49 15.10 -20.71
C GLN A 116 0.13 14.31 -19.43
N ARG A 117 1.10 13.60 -18.87
CA ARG A 117 0.90 12.83 -17.64
C ARG A 117 0.68 13.75 -16.43
N ILE A 118 1.42 14.83 -16.31
CA ILE A 118 1.22 15.84 -15.25
C ILE A 118 -0.19 16.43 -15.34
N ILE A 119 -0.63 16.86 -16.54
CA ILE A 119 -1.98 17.42 -16.74
C ILE A 119 -3.06 16.40 -16.37
N TRP A 120 -2.88 15.14 -16.72
CA TRP A 120 -3.79 14.07 -16.33
C TRP A 120 -3.83 13.87 -14.79
N GLY A 121 -2.68 13.92 -14.14
CA GLY A 121 -2.58 13.88 -12.68
C GLY A 121 -3.27 15.07 -12.01
N LEU A 122 -3.05 16.29 -12.52
CA LEU A 122 -3.73 17.51 -12.05
C LEU A 122 -5.24 17.42 -12.24
N PHE A 123 -5.73 16.89 -13.38
CA PHE A 123 -7.15 16.65 -13.59
C PHE A 123 -7.74 15.75 -12.51
N LYS A 124 -7.11 14.59 -12.22
CA LYS A 124 -7.54 13.68 -11.17
C LYS A 124 -7.60 14.38 -9.81
N LYS A 125 -6.54 15.12 -9.45
CA LYS A 125 -6.41 15.80 -8.15
C LYS A 125 -7.40 16.95 -8.03
N MET A 126 -7.38 17.92 -8.95
CA MET A 126 -8.10 19.19 -8.79
C MET A 126 -9.57 19.10 -9.21
N VAL A 127 -9.88 18.32 -10.25
CA VAL A 127 -11.25 18.25 -10.80
C VAL A 127 -12.09 17.16 -10.12
N ILE A 128 -11.45 16.08 -9.65
CA ILE A 128 -12.20 14.99 -9.03
C ILE A 128 -11.95 14.94 -7.51
N ALA A 129 -10.71 14.72 -7.07
CA ALA A 129 -10.42 14.49 -5.66
C ALA A 129 -10.76 15.71 -4.79
N ASP A 130 -10.32 16.92 -5.17
CA ASP A 130 -10.57 18.13 -4.40
C ASP A 130 -12.06 18.53 -4.37
N ARG A 131 -12.84 18.13 -5.41
CA ARG A 131 -14.28 18.39 -5.44
C ARG A 131 -15.07 17.42 -4.58
N LEU A 132 -14.57 16.21 -4.37
CA LEU A 132 -15.17 15.24 -3.45
C LEU A 132 -14.79 15.49 -1.99
N ALA A 133 -13.66 16.15 -1.73
CA ALA A 133 -13.13 16.35 -0.38
C ALA A 133 -14.12 17.02 0.61
N PRO A 134 -14.86 18.09 0.26
CA PRO A 134 -15.83 18.71 1.18
C PRO A 134 -16.98 17.76 1.56
N LEU A 135 -17.52 17.01 0.59
CA LEU A 135 -18.56 16.01 0.82
C LEU A 135 -18.07 14.94 1.79
N VAL A 136 -16.90 14.38 1.52
CA VAL A 136 -16.28 13.35 2.36
C VAL A 136 -16.04 13.87 3.77
N ALA A 137 -15.47 15.09 3.90
CA ALA A 137 -15.23 15.70 5.21
C ALA A 137 -16.53 15.89 5.98
N LYS A 138 -17.60 16.39 5.35
CA LYS A 138 -18.92 16.62 5.96
C LYS A 138 -19.52 15.31 6.48
N VAL A 139 -19.54 14.26 5.66
CA VAL A 139 -20.13 12.97 6.04
C VAL A 139 -19.34 12.30 7.15
N PHE A 140 -18.01 12.21 7.05
CA PHE A 140 -17.19 11.51 8.04
C PHE A 140 -17.12 12.23 9.39
N SER A 141 -17.14 13.57 9.42
CA SER A 141 -17.13 14.32 10.69
C SER A 141 -18.50 14.37 11.37
N ASN A 142 -19.60 14.22 10.63
CA ASN A 142 -20.97 14.35 11.13
C ASN A 142 -21.85 13.11 10.86
N TYR A 143 -21.25 11.93 10.74
CA TYR A 143 -21.93 10.70 10.32
C TYR A 143 -23.18 10.37 11.15
N ASN A 144 -23.26 10.83 12.43
CA ASN A 144 -24.42 10.62 13.29
C ASN A 144 -25.68 11.39 12.84
N ASN A 145 -25.51 12.42 11.99
CA ASN A 145 -26.59 13.25 11.48
C ASN A 145 -27.11 12.80 10.11
N PHE A 146 -26.50 11.75 9.56
CA PHE A 146 -26.82 11.21 8.25
C PHE A 146 -27.38 9.80 8.35
N ASP A 147 -28.31 9.47 7.47
CA ASP A 147 -28.81 8.12 7.29
C ASP A 147 -27.78 7.20 6.58
N GLY A 148 -28.09 5.91 6.52
CA GLY A 148 -27.20 4.93 5.93
C GLY A 148 -26.93 5.14 4.45
N ALA A 149 -27.87 5.72 3.70
CA ALA A 149 -27.69 6.01 2.27
C ALA A 149 -26.69 7.16 2.08
N ALA A 150 -26.81 8.24 2.84
CA ALA A 150 -25.85 9.36 2.80
C ALA A 150 -24.47 8.95 3.28
N ILE A 151 -24.37 8.11 4.34
CA ILE A 151 -23.11 7.54 4.78
C ILE A 151 -22.46 6.70 3.66
N LEU A 152 -23.24 5.85 2.98
CA LEU A 152 -22.74 5.04 1.86
C LEU A 152 -22.21 5.93 0.72
N VAL A 153 -22.92 6.98 0.35
CA VAL A 153 -22.45 7.96 -0.66
C VAL A 153 -21.13 8.58 -0.24
N GLY A 154 -20.99 8.98 1.04
CA GLY A 154 -19.74 9.50 1.58
C GLY A 154 -18.58 8.51 1.51
N VAL A 155 -18.83 7.21 1.78
CA VAL A 155 -17.83 6.13 1.68
C VAL A 155 -17.39 5.91 0.23
N LEU A 156 -18.34 5.87 -0.70
CA LEU A 156 -18.06 5.74 -2.14
C LEU A 156 -17.27 6.95 -2.66
N ALA A 157 -17.67 8.16 -2.24
CA ALA A 157 -16.98 9.39 -2.57
C ALA A 157 -15.54 9.38 -2.03
N TYR A 158 -15.32 8.88 -0.80
CA TYR A 158 -13.97 8.77 -0.24
C TYR A 158 -13.09 7.79 -1.01
N THR A 159 -13.60 6.62 -1.37
CA THR A 159 -12.83 5.65 -2.17
C THR A 159 -12.40 6.25 -3.51
N MET A 160 -13.31 6.98 -4.17
CA MET A 160 -13.00 7.70 -5.41
C MET A 160 -11.97 8.82 -5.18
N GLN A 161 -12.20 9.65 -4.15
CA GLN A 161 -11.28 10.73 -3.77
C GLN A 161 -9.87 10.19 -3.53
N LEU A 162 -9.73 9.18 -2.68
CA LEU A 162 -8.43 8.58 -2.34
C LEU A 162 -7.70 8.05 -3.58
N TYR A 163 -8.41 7.33 -4.45
CA TYR A 163 -7.81 6.81 -5.67
C TYR A 163 -7.37 7.92 -6.62
N MET A 164 -8.23 8.91 -6.85
CA MET A 164 -7.94 10.02 -7.78
C MET A 164 -6.84 10.93 -7.22
N GLU A 165 -6.82 11.18 -5.93
CA GLU A 165 -5.77 11.96 -5.26
C GLU A 165 -4.42 11.25 -5.36
N PHE A 166 -4.34 10.02 -4.88
CA PHE A 166 -3.06 9.31 -4.83
C PHE A 166 -2.55 8.91 -6.22
N SER A 167 -3.41 8.38 -7.10
CA SER A 167 -3.00 8.09 -8.48
C SER A 167 -2.68 9.36 -9.29
N GLY A 168 -3.36 10.47 -9.01
CA GLY A 168 -3.09 11.77 -9.61
C GLY A 168 -1.72 12.32 -9.20
N CYS A 169 -1.39 12.27 -7.90
CA CYS A 169 -0.05 12.62 -7.41
C CYS A 169 1.04 11.74 -8.05
N MET A 170 0.78 10.42 -8.18
CA MET A 170 1.73 9.54 -8.88
C MET A 170 1.94 9.94 -10.33
N ASP A 171 0.88 10.30 -11.08
CA ASP A 171 1.03 10.75 -12.46
C ASP A 171 1.82 12.04 -12.57
N ILE A 172 1.65 13.00 -11.65
CA ILE A 172 2.43 14.23 -11.60
C ILE A 172 3.92 13.91 -11.36
N ILE A 173 4.20 13.03 -10.40
CA ILE A 173 5.56 12.63 -10.02
C ILE A 173 6.25 11.90 -11.17
N MET A 174 5.56 10.93 -11.77
CA MET A 174 6.10 10.12 -12.85
C MET A 174 6.28 10.94 -14.13
N GLY A 175 5.34 11.84 -14.44
CA GLY A 175 5.48 12.79 -15.54
C GLY A 175 6.65 13.76 -15.32
N SER A 176 6.87 14.19 -14.08
CA SER A 176 8.05 14.99 -13.74
C SER A 176 9.35 14.20 -13.90
N GLY A 177 9.40 12.94 -13.48
CA GLY A 177 10.54 12.06 -13.73
C GLY A 177 10.83 11.87 -15.21
N GLU A 178 9.78 11.67 -16.03
CA GLU A 178 9.87 11.52 -17.47
C GLU A 178 10.52 12.73 -18.16
N ILE A 179 10.14 13.96 -17.76
CA ILE A 179 10.76 15.20 -18.27
C ILE A 179 12.29 15.19 -18.08
N PHE A 180 12.76 14.66 -16.96
CA PHE A 180 14.20 14.54 -16.68
C PHE A 180 14.85 13.26 -17.24
N GLY A 181 14.10 12.45 -18.00
CA GLY A 181 14.58 11.18 -18.53
C GLY A 181 14.85 10.14 -17.44
N VAL A 182 14.18 10.24 -16.29
CA VAL A 182 14.27 9.30 -15.16
C VAL A 182 12.94 8.56 -15.06
N PRO A 183 12.84 7.35 -15.64
CA PRO A 183 11.61 6.57 -15.54
C PRO A 183 11.41 6.09 -14.10
N LEU A 184 10.20 6.34 -13.57
CA LEU A 184 9.80 5.90 -12.24
C LEU A 184 8.82 4.73 -12.34
N PRO A 185 8.83 3.77 -11.40
CA PRO A 185 7.97 2.59 -11.45
C PRO A 185 6.51 2.95 -11.22
N GLU A 186 5.60 2.26 -11.95
CA GLU A 186 4.15 2.41 -11.82
C GLU A 186 3.66 1.99 -10.43
N ASN A 187 2.75 2.80 -9.86
CA ASN A 187 2.18 2.53 -8.54
C ASN A 187 0.72 2.07 -8.59
N PHE A 188 0.04 2.24 -9.73
CA PHE A 188 -1.35 1.83 -9.96
C PHE A 188 -1.55 1.19 -11.32
N ARG A 189 -2.32 0.09 -11.38
CA ARG A 189 -2.72 -0.60 -12.61
C ARG A 189 -4.18 -1.06 -12.54
N GLN A 190 -5.12 -0.11 -12.70
CA GLN A 190 -6.57 -0.39 -12.72
C GLN A 190 -7.01 -1.29 -11.54
N PRO A 191 -6.83 -0.88 -10.28
CA PRO A 191 -7.00 -1.75 -9.12
C PRO A 191 -8.43 -2.26 -8.92
N PHE A 192 -9.44 -1.49 -9.28
CA PHE A 192 -10.85 -1.88 -9.13
C PHE A 192 -11.29 -2.98 -10.10
N PHE A 193 -10.52 -3.28 -11.15
CA PHE A 193 -10.75 -4.42 -12.04
C PHE A 193 -10.04 -5.70 -11.58
N ALA A 194 -9.56 -5.74 -10.34
CA ALA A 194 -8.95 -6.92 -9.77
C ALA A 194 -9.99 -8.01 -9.48
N LYS A 195 -9.55 -9.28 -9.51
CA LYS A 195 -10.43 -10.44 -9.31
C LYS A 195 -10.69 -10.76 -7.83
N ASN A 196 -9.77 -10.37 -6.95
CA ASN A 196 -9.82 -10.62 -5.51
C ASN A 196 -8.93 -9.62 -4.74
N ALA A 197 -8.92 -9.66 -3.41
CA ALA A 197 -8.14 -8.75 -2.58
C ALA A 197 -6.63 -8.88 -2.83
N GLY A 198 -6.12 -10.09 -3.00
CA GLY A 198 -4.71 -10.30 -3.34
C GLY A 198 -4.32 -9.70 -4.69
N ASP A 199 -5.21 -9.73 -5.70
CA ASP A 199 -4.99 -9.10 -7.00
C ASP A 199 -5.11 -7.57 -6.92
N PHE A 200 -6.04 -7.05 -6.10
CA PHE A 200 -6.18 -5.62 -5.84
C PHE A 200 -4.86 -5.03 -5.34
N TRP A 201 -4.22 -5.64 -4.36
CA TRP A 201 -2.97 -5.16 -3.79
C TRP A 201 -1.75 -5.33 -4.71
N ARG A 202 -1.82 -6.15 -5.75
CA ARG A 202 -0.83 -6.17 -6.83
C ARG A 202 -0.98 -5.02 -7.82
N ARG A 203 -2.10 -4.28 -7.74
CA ARG A 203 -2.46 -3.18 -8.65
C ARG A 203 -2.58 -1.84 -7.94
N TRP A 204 -2.66 -1.83 -6.62
CA TRP A 204 -2.75 -0.67 -5.74
C TRP A 204 -1.46 -0.52 -4.95
N HIS A 205 -0.88 0.70 -4.97
CA HIS A 205 0.37 1.04 -4.25
C HIS A 205 1.46 -0.02 -4.47
N ILE A 206 1.71 -0.33 -5.75
CA ILE A 206 2.52 -1.47 -6.21
C ILE A 206 3.92 -1.45 -5.60
N THR A 207 4.56 -0.28 -5.54
CA THR A 207 5.94 -0.16 -5.06
C THR A 207 6.07 -0.43 -3.57
N LEU A 208 5.09 -0.02 -2.74
CA LEU A 208 5.05 -0.38 -1.32
C LEU A 208 4.81 -1.89 -1.16
N GLY A 209 3.87 -2.46 -1.92
CA GLY A 209 3.61 -3.90 -1.92
C GLY A 209 4.85 -4.72 -2.28
N ALA A 210 5.58 -4.31 -3.32
CA ALA A 210 6.85 -4.91 -3.72
C ALA A 210 7.91 -4.78 -2.61
N TRP A 211 8.01 -3.60 -2.01
CA TRP A 211 8.94 -3.37 -0.89
C TRP A 211 8.65 -4.30 0.29
N LEU A 212 7.40 -4.35 0.75
CA LEU A 212 6.99 -5.22 1.85
C LEU A 212 7.20 -6.70 1.55
N LYS A 213 7.00 -7.12 0.29
CA LYS A 213 7.28 -8.48 -0.17
C LYS A 213 8.77 -8.82 -0.05
N ASP A 214 9.66 -7.93 -0.51
CA ASP A 214 11.10 -8.21 -0.60
C ASP A 214 11.82 -8.09 0.75
N TYR A 215 11.39 -7.15 1.61
CA TYR A 215 12.10 -6.81 2.85
C TYR A 215 11.39 -7.26 4.12
N VAL A 216 10.11 -7.65 4.04
CA VAL A 216 9.36 -8.20 5.18
C VAL A 216 8.94 -9.64 4.93
N PHE A 217 8.18 -9.90 3.83
CA PHE A 217 7.61 -11.21 3.59
C PHE A 217 8.69 -12.30 3.41
N TYR A 218 9.60 -12.12 2.45
CA TYR A 218 10.62 -13.13 2.19
C TYR A 218 11.58 -13.37 3.38
N PRO A 219 12.14 -12.35 4.04
CA PRO A 219 12.98 -12.57 5.21
C PRO A 219 12.30 -13.37 6.31
N ILE A 220 11.02 -13.08 6.59
CA ILE A 220 10.26 -13.76 7.63
C ILE A 220 9.89 -15.19 7.20
N SER A 221 9.34 -15.37 6.01
CA SER A 221 8.93 -16.68 5.50
C SER A 221 10.10 -17.67 5.40
N LEU A 222 11.29 -17.16 5.13
CA LEU A 222 12.52 -17.95 5.01
C LEU A 222 13.29 -18.10 6.32
N ALA A 223 12.88 -17.42 7.39
CA ALA A 223 13.56 -17.48 8.69
C ALA A 223 13.56 -18.89 9.28
N LYS A 224 14.68 -19.29 9.87
CA LYS A 224 14.84 -20.63 10.48
C LYS A 224 13.74 -20.98 11.48
N PRO A 225 13.29 -20.10 12.42
CA PRO A 225 12.21 -20.40 13.36
C PRO A 225 10.90 -20.72 12.63
N VAL A 226 10.53 -19.94 11.60
CA VAL A 226 9.29 -20.12 10.83
C VAL A 226 9.33 -21.43 10.04
N LYS A 227 10.45 -21.73 9.36
CA LYS A 227 10.65 -23.00 8.65
C LYS A 227 10.60 -24.20 9.62
N ASN A 228 11.18 -24.09 10.81
CA ASN A 228 11.14 -25.15 11.81
C ASN A 228 9.73 -25.37 12.34
N LEU A 229 8.95 -24.30 12.55
CA LEU A 229 7.54 -24.41 12.94
C LEU A 229 6.73 -25.11 11.83
N ALA A 230 6.90 -24.69 10.57
CA ALA A 230 6.24 -25.35 9.43
C ALA A 230 6.59 -26.83 9.33
N LYS A 231 7.87 -27.21 9.56
CA LYS A 231 8.30 -28.61 9.63
C LYS A 231 7.63 -29.39 10.78
N LYS A 232 7.51 -28.78 11.97
CA LYS A 232 6.81 -29.41 13.11
C LYS A 232 5.33 -29.63 12.81
N ILE A 233 4.66 -28.64 12.20
CA ILE A 233 3.25 -28.73 11.82
C ILE A 233 3.06 -29.78 10.70
N LYS A 234 3.98 -29.86 9.73
CA LYS A 234 3.96 -30.90 8.70
C LYS A 234 3.93 -32.31 9.30
N LYS A 235 4.73 -32.55 10.36
CA LYS A 235 4.76 -33.86 11.04
C LYS A 235 3.45 -34.18 11.78
N LYS A 236 2.73 -33.17 12.30
CA LYS A 236 1.52 -33.33 13.08
C LYS A 236 0.21 -33.31 12.27
N ALA A 237 0.12 -32.38 11.30
CA ALA A 237 -1.10 -32.05 10.57
C ALA A 237 -0.97 -32.23 9.04
N GLY A 238 0.15 -32.75 8.56
CA GLY A 238 0.38 -33.02 7.16
C GLY A 238 0.81 -31.80 6.34
N PHE A 239 1.09 -32.07 5.05
CA PHE A 239 1.60 -31.05 4.11
C PHE A 239 0.54 -29.97 3.79
N SER A 240 -0.73 -30.37 3.64
CA SER A 240 -1.82 -29.46 3.27
C SER A 240 -2.00 -28.30 4.24
N VAL A 241 -1.76 -28.51 5.53
CA VAL A 241 -1.79 -27.46 6.55
C VAL A 241 -0.47 -26.70 6.62
N SER A 242 0.65 -27.41 6.58
CA SER A 242 1.97 -26.82 6.77
C SER A 242 2.38 -25.85 5.67
N LYS A 243 1.85 -26.01 4.44
CA LYS A 243 2.14 -25.10 3.32
C LYS A 243 1.69 -23.65 3.57
N PHE A 244 0.68 -23.45 4.42
CA PHE A 244 0.15 -22.12 4.75
C PHE A 244 0.88 -21.45 5.92
N VAL A 245 1.62 -22.18 6.76
CA VAL A 245 2.20 -21.64 8.01
C VAL A 245 3.16 -20.49 7.75
N ALA A 246 4.17 -20.71 6.93
CA ALA A 246 5.18 -19.67 6.67
C ALA A 246 4.61 -18.46 5.91
N PRO A 247 3.78 -18.62 4.85
CA PRO A 247 3.14 -17.50 4.21
C PRO A 247 2.22 -16.70 5.14
N THR A 248 1.41 -17.37 5.97
CA THR A 248 0.48 -16.68 6.89
C THR A 248 1.22 -15.86 7.93
N ILE A 249 2.29 -16.39 8.53
CA ILE A 249 3.12 -15.64 9.48
C ILE A 249 3.76 -14.44 8.80
N ALA A 250 4.30 -14.62 7.61
CA ALA A 250 4.93 -13.53 6.86
C ALA A 250 3.91 -12.45 6.46
N LEU A 251 2.71 -12.84 5.99
CA LEU A 251 1.62 -11.92 5.68
C LEU A 251 1.14 -11.13 6.89
N PHE A 252 1.07 -11.75 8.07
CA PHE A 252 0.75 -11.03 9.31
C PHE A 252 1.69 -9.85 9.54
N PHE A 253 3.00 -10.09 9.43
CA PHE A 253 3.98 -9.02 9.62
C PHE A 253 3.95 -7.99 8.48
N VAL A 254 3.68 -8.39 7.24
CA VAL A 254 3.49 -7.46 6.12
C VAL A 254 2.36 -6.49 6.42
N TRP A 255 1.19 -6.98 6.79
CA TRP A 255 0.01 -6.17 7.03
C TRP A 255 0.09 -5.35 8.32
N LEU A 256 0.71 -5.89 9.35
CA LEU A 256 1.01 -5.14 10.56
C LEU A 256 1.98 -3.98 10.27
N SER A 257 3.05 -4.24 9.50
CA SER A 257 4.00 -3.20 9.09
C SER A 257 3.34 -2.14 8.21
N ASN A 258 2.43 -2.55 7.31
CA ASN A 258 1.65 -1.63 6.49
C ASN A 258 0.79 -0.69 7.37
N GLY A 259 0.04 -1.24 8.32
CA GLY A 259 -0.78 -0.45 9.23
C GLY A 259 0.05 0.53 10.08
N ILE A 260 1.15 0.06 10.68
CA ILE A 260 2.07 0.90 11.44
C ILE A 260 2.70 2.00 10.56
N TRP A 261 3.06 1.69 9.33
CA TRP A 261 3.66 2.66 8.42
C TRP A 261 2.70 3.81 8.07
N HIS A 262 1.40 3.56 7.95
CA HIS A 262 0.40 4.60 7.68
C HIS A 262 0.26 5.60 8.85
N GLY A 263 0.32 5.16 10.09
CA GLY A 263 0.26 6.09 11.22
C GLY A 263 0.00 5.43 12.59
N PRO A 264 -0.08 6.27 13.65
CA PRO A 264 -0.20 5.78 15.03
C PRO A 264 -1.62 5.37 15.44
N HIS A 265 -2.63 5.67 14.63
CA HIS A 265 -4.01 5.40 14.99
C HIS A 265 -4.39 3.93 14.78
N MET A 266 -5.20 3.39 15.68
CA MET A 266 -5.62 1.99 15.66
C MET A 266 -6.44 1.60 14.41
N ASN A 267 -7.09 2.56 13.76
CA ASN A 267 -7.81 2.33 12.50
C ASN A 267 -6.85 1.84 11.38
N TYR A 268 -5.61 2.32 11.32
CA TYR A 268 -4.63 1.83 10.33
C TYR A 268 -4.17 0.40 10.63
N ILE A 269 -4.00 0.05 11.90
CA ILE A 269 -3.69 -1.34 12.30
C ILE A 269 -4.88 -2.25 11.98
N PHE A 270 -6.11 -1.79 12.30
CA PHE A 270 -7.32 -2.51 11.96
C PHE A 270 -7.44 -2.73 10.44
N TYR A 271 -7.19 -1.70 9.63
CA TYR A 271 -7.15 -1.79 8.18
C TYR A 271 -6.15 -2.84 7.68
N GLY A 272 -4.93 -2.83 8.19
CA GLY A 272 -3.94 -3.86 7.88
C GLY A 272 -4.43 -5.27 8.25
N MET A 273 -4.99 -5.45 9.46
CA MET A 273 -5.50 -6.76 9.90
C MET A 273 -6.73 -7.19 9.13
N TYR A 274 -7.58 -6.28 8.68
CA TYR A 274 -8.71 -6.55 7.80
C TYR A 274 -8.24 -7.20 6.48
N TYR A 275 -7.27 -6.61 5.79
CA TYR A 275 -6.73 -7.19 4.56
C TYR A 275 -5.90 -8.46 4.80
N PHE A 276 -5.18 -8.53 5.92
CA PHE A 276 -4.52 -9.78 6.32
C PHE A 276 -5.53 -10.94 6.40
N MET A 277 -6.62 -10.74 7.13
CA MET A 277 -7.66 -11.77 7.29
C MET A 277 -8.30 -12.15 5.96
N LEU A 278 -8.63 -11.17 5.13
CA LEU A 278 -9.22 -11.43 3.80
C LEU A 278 -8.30 -12.26 2.91
N ILE A 279 -7.01 -11.90 2.82
CA ILE A 279 -6.06 -12.62 1.97
C ILE A 279 -5.80 -14.04 2.51
N VAL A 280 -5.74 -14.21 3.83
CA VAL A 280 -5.63 -15.54 4.43
C VAL A 280 -6.86 -16.38 4.11
N ILE A 281 -8.07 -15.83 4.25
CA ILE A 281 -9.33 -16.53 3.88
C ILE A 281 -9.32 -16.87 2.38
N GLU A 282 -8.95 -15.95 1.50
CA GLU A 282 -8.83 -16.21 0.06
C GLU A 282 -7.87 -17.38 -0.22
N ASN A 283 -6.69 -17.36 0.38
CA ASN A 283 -5.70 -18.43 0.20
C ASN A 283 -6.19 -19.81 0.73
N LEU A 284 -6.93 -19.83 1.85
CA LEU A 284 -7.47 -21.06 2.42
C LEU A 284 -8.67 -21.59 1.64
N THR A 285 -9.45 -20.70 1.04
CA THR A 285 -10.68 -21.05 0.30
C THR A 285 -10.46 -21.22 -1.20
N GLU A 286 -9.29 -20.91 -1.72
CA GLU A 286 -8.98 -21.01 -3.15
C GLU A 286 -9.25 -22.42 -3.71
N GLU A 287 -8.71 -23.45 -3.07
CA GLU A 287 -8.88 -24.84 -3.52
C GLU A 287 -10.32 -25.35 -3.35
N PRO A 288 -11.01 -25.15 -2.21
CA PRO A 288 -12.44 -25.45 -2.09
C PRO A 288 -13.31 -24.73 -3.11
N CYS A 289 -13.09 -23.43 -3.33
CA CYS A 289 -13.84 -22.65 -4.31
C CYS A 289 -13.61 -23.17 -5.74
N ARG A 290 -12.38 -23.50 -6.10
CA ARG A 290 -12.05 -24.09 -7.39
C ARG A 290 -12.80 -25.41 -7.62
N LYS A 291 -12.82 -26.32 -6.61
CA LYS A 291 -13.58 -27.59 -6.68
C LYS A 291 -15.08 -27.36 -6.83
N LEU A 292 -15.64 -26.30 -6.20
CA LEU A 292 -17.06 -25.94 -6.38
C LEU A 292 -17.32 -25.45 -7.80
N VAL A 293 -16.47 -24.58 -8.35
CA VAL A 293 -16.56 -24.08 -9.73
C VAL A 293 -16.54 -25.26 -10.72
N GLU A 294 -15.59 -26.19 -10.55
CA GLU A 294 -15.46 -27.40 -11.38
C GLU A 294 -16.70 -28.32 -11.25
N ARG A 295 -17.17 -28.54 -10.02
CA ARG A 295 -18.34 -29.41 -9.74
C ARG A 295 -19.63 -28.89 -10.38
N PHE A 296 -19.84 -27.57 -10.29
CA PHE A 296 -21.04 -26.92 -10.85
C PHE A 296 -20.84 -26.45 -12.30
N LYS A 297 -19.67 -26.72 -12.90
CA LYS A 297 -19.31 -26.30 -14.27
C LYS A 297 -19.58 -24.81 -14.51
N LEU A 298 -19.28 -23.97 -13.49
CA LEU A 298 -19.49 -22.53 -13.59
C LEU A 298 -18.51 -21.91 -14.59
N ASP A 299 -19.03 -21.16 -15.53
CA ASP A 299 -18.20 -20.35 -16.43
C ASP A 299 -17.73 -19.09 -15.71
N THR A 300 -16.47 -19.10 -15.29
CA THR A 300 -15.83 -17.97 -14.59
C THR A 300 -15.46 -16.81 -15.52
N GLU A 301 -15.54 -17.01 -16.84
CA GLU A 301 -15.24 -15.97 -17.82
C GLU A 301 -16.53 -15.27 -18.32
N CYS A 302 -17.71 -15.76 -17.96
CA CYS A 302 -18.96 -15.11 -18.32
C CYS A 302 -19.10 -13.73 -17.64
N ILE A 303 -19.84 -12.83 -18.30
CA ILE A 303 -20.05 -11.44 -17.83
C ILE A 303 -20.64 -11.42 -16.42
N GLY A 304 -21.62 -12.29 -16.12
CA GLY A 304 -22.25 -12.35 -14.80
C GLY A 304 -21.27 -12.67 -13.67
N PHE A 305 -20.34 -13.60 -13.89
CA PHE A 305 -19.33 -13.93 -12.91
C PHE A 305 -18.30 -12.81 -12.72
N ARG A 306 -17.91 -12.13 -13.79
CA ARG A 306 -17.02 -10.96 -13.74
C ARG A 306 -17.66 -9.78 -12.98
N ILE A 307 -18.95 -9.52 -13.21
CA ILE A 307 -19.72 -8.52 -12.45
C ILE A 307 -19.77 -8.89 -10.97
N PHE A 308 -20.04 -10.14 -10.64
CA PHE A 308 -20.02 -10.61 -9.25
C PHE A 308 -18.65 -10.41 -8.58
N GLN A 309 -17.55 -10.75 -9.28
CA GLN A 309 -16.20 -10.53 -8.76
C GLN A 309 -15.94 -9.04 -8.50
N PHE A 310 -16.33 -8.18 -9.46
CA PHE A 310 -16.19 -6.73 -9.32
C PHE A 310 -16.98 -6.20 -8.13
N LEU A 311 -18.28 -6.53 -8.02
CA LEU A 311 -19.13 -6.06 -6.92
C LEU A 311 -18.62 -6.57 -5.55
N LYS A 312 -18.24 -7.83 -5.47
CA LYS A 312 -17.64 -8.40 -4.24
C LYS A 312 -16.40 -7.60 -3.83
N LEU A 313 -15.47 -7.38 -4.76
CA LEU A 313 -14.24 -6.63 -4.48
C LEU A 313 -14.55 -5.18 -4.14
N PHE A 314 -15.47 -4.56 -4.86
CA PHE A 314 -15.88 -3.18 -4.64
C PHE A 314 -16.40 -2.97 -3.21
N VAL A 315 -17.26 -3.87 -2.71
CA VAL A 315 -17.74 -3.84 -1.33
C VAL A 315 -16.57 -4.02 -0.35
N ILE A 316 -15.70 -5.00 -0.58
CA ILE A 316 -14.52 -5.26 0.27
C ILE A 316 -13.64 -4.00 0.37
N VAL A 317 -13.34 -3.38 -0.75
CA VAL A 317 -12.46 -2.20 -0.78
C VAL A 317 -13.12 -1.02 -0.07
N ASN A 318 -14.39 -0.72 -0.36
CA ASN A 318 -15.08 0.40 0.28
C ASN A 318 -15.20 0.23 1.81
N ILE A 319 -15.41 -0.99 2.31
CA ILE A 319 -15.37 -1.25 3.76
C ILE A 319 -13.97 -0.97 4.30
N GLY A 320 -12.92 -1.46 3.66
CA GLY A 320 -11.55 -1.19 4.08
C GLY A 320 -11.24 0.30 4.13
N GLU A 321 -11.52 1.03 3.05
CA GLU A 321 -11.25 2.47 2.94
C GLU A 321 -12.10 3.29 3.94
N MET A 322 -13.33 2.88 4.23
CA MET A 322 -14.15 3.50 5.28
C MET A 322 -13.44 3.43 6.64
N PHE A 323 -12.90 2.26 7.02
CA PHE A 323 -12.14 2.14 8.28
C PHE A 323 -10.83 2.91 8.24
N PHE A 324 -10.17 2.99 7.09
CA PHE A 324 -8.96 3.78 6.93
C PHE A 324 -9.19 5.26 7.19
N ARG A 325 -10.34 5.82 6.73
CA ARG A 325 -10.71 7.24 6.86
C ARG A 325 -11.32 7.58 8.21
N ALA A 326 -12.03 6.64 8.82
CA ALA A 326 -12.73 6.88 10.09
C ALA A 326 -11.74 7.29 11.19
N ASP A 327 -12.13 8.21 12.06
CA ASP A 327 -11.28 8.70 13.16
C ASP A 327 -10.90 7.58 14.14
N THR A 328 -11.82 6.62 14.36
CA THR A 328 -11.60 5.46 15.20
C THR A 328 -12.24 4.21 14.62
N VAL A 329 -11.76 3.03 15.04
CA VAL A 329 -12.37 1.74 14.67
C VAL A 329 -13.84 1.70 15.08
N ALA A 330 -14.20 2.24 16.26
CA ALA A 330 -15.57 2.31 16.73
C ALA A 330 -16.45 3.16 15.82
N THR A 331 -15.93 4.29 15.33
CA THR A 331 -16.61 5.13 14.33
C THR A 331 -16.90 4.35 13.05
N GLY A 332 -15.92 3.64 12.51
CA GLY A 332 -16.11 2.79 11.33
C GLY A 332 -17.23 1.75 11.53
N PHE A 333 -17.29 1.09 12.68
CA PHE A 333 -18.39 0.15 12.98
C PHE A 333 -19.76 0.84 13.12
N ARG A 334 -19.83 2.05 13.70
CA ARG A 334 -21.10 2.81 13.76
C ARG A 334 -21.58 3.22 12.37
N MET A 335 -20.68 3.70 11.50
CA MET A 335 -20.99 4.02 10.11
C MET A 335 -21.49 2.77 9.36
N LEU A 336 -20.79 1.63 9.49
CA LEU A 336 -21.21 0.37 8.88
C LEU A 336 -22.59 -0.08 9.38
N ARG A 337 -22.85 0.05 10.69
CA ARG A 337 -24.16 -0.22 11.27
C ARG A 337 -25.23 0.69 10.67
N GLY A 338 -24.98 2.01 10.57
CA GLY A 338 -25.90 2.98 9.96
C GLY A 338 -26.27 2.58 8.53
N ILE A 339 -25.27 2.23 7.71
CA ILE A 339 -25.48 1.76 6.33
C ILE A 339 -26.41 0.54 6.28
N VAL A 340 -26.33 -0.39 7.26
CA VAL A 340 -27.13 -1.63 7.25
C VAL A 340 -28.49 -1.46 7.87
N THR A 341 -28.62 -0.65 8.96
CA THR A 341 -29.84 -0.61 9.80
C THR A 341 -30.69 0.63 9.62
N ASP A 342 -30.17 1.68 9.02
CA ASP A 342 -30.84 2.99 8.88
C ASP A 342 -30.74 3.50 7.44
N PHE A 343 -31.08 2.64 6.47
CA PHE A 343 -30.95 2.94 5.04
C PHE A 343 -32.23 3.53 4.46
N HIS A 344 -32.24 4.85 4.23
CA HIS A 344 -33.38 5.60 3.69
C HIS A 344 -33.00 6.34 2.41
N ILE A 345 -33.50 5.90 1.25
CA ILE A 345 -33.21 6.53 -0.04
C ILE A 345 -33.90 7.89 -0.20
N CYS A 346 -35.01 8.14 0.53
CA CYS A 346 -35.85 9.33 0.34
C CYS A 346 -35.14 10.66 0.63
N LEU A 347 -34.17 10.71 1.53
CA LEU A 347 -33.43 11.94 1.87
C LEU A 347 -32.50 12.44 0.75
N LEU A 348 -32.10 11.59 -0.18
CA LEU A 348 -31.32 12.00 -1.35
C LEU A 348 -32.11 12.84 -2.36
N TYR A 349 -33.44 12.86 -2.27
CA TYR A 349 -34.33 13.54 -3.22
C TYR A 349 -34.99 14.80 -2.65
N THR A 350 -34.76 15.16 -1.38
CA THR A 350 -35.30 16.40 -0.80
C THR A 350 -34.38 17.58 -1.10
N SER A 351 -34.97 18.74 -1.46
CA SER A 351 -34.22 19.97 -1.75
C SER A 351 -33.37 20.43 -0.57
N GLU A 352 -33.79 20.17 0.66
CA GLU A 352 -33.03 20.46 1.88
C GLU A 352 -31.75 19.62 2.00
N ALA A 353 -31.77 18.35 1.56
CA ALA A 353 -30.55 17.51 1.53
C ALA A 353 -29.56 17.96 0.44
N ALA A 354 -30.02 18.57 -0.64
CA ALA A 354 -29.16 19.14 -1.68
C ALA A 354 -28.47 20.43 -1.22
N ASP A 355 -29.13 21.21 -0.38
CA ASP A 355 -28.58 22.43 0.21
C ASP A 355 -27.65 22.13 1.40
N GLU A 356 -27.80 20.96 2.02
CA GLU A 356 -26.95 20.50 3.12
C GLU A 356 -25.76 19.64 2.66
N LEU A 357 -25.71 19.14 1.45
CA LEU A 357 -24.59 18.43 0.82
C LEU A 357 -23.75 19.36 -0.04
#